data_bc206f85927d0c86a7ca177c0a179d8c
#
_entry.id   bc206f85927d0c86a7ca177c0a179d8c
#
_cell.length_a   1.000
_cell.length_b   1.000
_cell.length_c   1.000
_cell.angle_alpha   90.00
_cell.angle_beta   90.00
_cell.angle_gamma   90.00
#
_symmetry.space_group_name_H-M   'P 1'
#
loop_
_entity.id
_entity.type
_entity.pdbx_description
1 polymer ?
#
loop_
_entity_poly.entity_id
_entity_poly.type
_entity_poly.pdbx_seq_one_letter_code
_entity_poly.pdbx_strand_id
1 'polypeptide(L)'
;MIGGLIVYYRGEALDFLNMLHTTGTAPLMRSRIVFSSQIDVERLKAAVLTSAQVVPEIFGHYQVDRNRFVVTDQPVNQVIQEVQSPYSPENTDFDFTNGPQLRLFVIHHGDYDVLQAFMSHLLTDNRGFKEYLYLLAQAYNEEDLTNLHNERRLRPIITKIQRQFSRPRGHAPMVTGMVKLPHYPGINLRHGGHVMLSSTQFMRVRRVAKAQDVGISEAILAAYAKALQVLTGHTTVTLPCPIDLRRFTAETADVTQVANLTVNVFLTIHVDIDAPFNDLVKQVHDLLTVERTRVAFLYRLSNLQKMNHTMPITVMRKMTNRWLPQPALRYTNFGVIDQQRLRFHGLSVVNCVFSGAFHPSPTMEIAASTFAGTCTLSFNSTGSEHDYQLSMKILENIQAQLLVWAQTKPQPAVAETDATTLRHQA
;
A
#
# COMPACT_ATOMS: atom_id res chain seq x y z
N MET A 1 38.39 -17.87 3.58
CA MET A 1 37.25 -16.94 3.77
C MET A 1 37.54 -15.71 2.91
N ILE A 2 36.95 -15.62 1.72
CA ILE A 2 37.06 -14.44 0.87
C ILE A 2 36.08 -13.46 1.51
N GLY A 3 36.58 -12.39 2.12
CA GLY A 3 35.73 -11.36 2.72
C GLY A 3 34.84 -10.74 1.63
N GLY A 4 33.54 -11.02 1.68
CA GLY A 4 32.56 -10.44 0.78
C GLY A 4 32.57 -8.92 0.91
N LEU A 5 32.43 -8.22 -0.21
CA LEU A 5 32.37 -6.76 -0.25
C LEU A 5 31.11 -6.31 0.50
N ILE A 6 31.27 -5.56 1.58
CA ILE A 6 30.13 -4.97 2.30
C ILE A 6 29.69 -3.72 1.52
N VAL A 7 28.41 -3.72 1.07
CA VAL A 7 27.83 -2.60 0.33
C VAL A 7 26.75 -1.95 1.19
N TYR A 8 26.78 -0.61 1.23
CA TYR A 8 25.82 0.18 2.00
C TYR A 8 24.90 0.97 1.07
N TYR A 9 23.59 0.79 1.25
CA TYR A 9 22.55 1.56 0.55
C TYR A 9 21.84 2.45 1.56
N ARG A 10 21.91 3.76 1.35
CA ARG A 10 21.31 4.74 2.24
C ARG A 10 19.79 4.68 2.14
N GLY A 11 19.11 4.67 3.30
CA GLY A 11 17.67 4.80 3.38
C GLY A 11 17.22 6.26 3.20
N GLU A 12 16.06 6.41 2.61
CA GLU A 12 15.39 7.69 2.44
C GLU A 12 14.52 8.03 3.67
N ALA A 13 14.02 9.26 3.74
CA ALA A 13 13.24 9.72 4.88
C ALA A 13 11.94 8.92 5.10
N LEU A 14 11.32 8.44 4.01
CA LEU A 14 10.10 7.63 4.09
C LEU A 14 10.38 6.19 4.56
N ASP A 15 11.56 5.63 4.30
CA ASP A 15 11.98 4.33 4.85
C ASP A 15 12.04 4.42 6.38
N PHE A 16 12.62 5.51 6.89
CA PHE A 16 12.68 5.80 8.31
C PHE A 16 11.29 5.97 8.96
N LEU A 17 10.32 6.60 8.28
CA LEU A 17 8.96 6.74 8.81
C LEU A 17 8.29 5.39 9.04
N ASN A 18 8.47 4.46 8.11
CA ASN A 18 7.90 3.12 8.25
C ASN A 18 8.51 2.37 9.45
N MET A 19 9.80 2.59 9.72
CA MET A 19 10.45 2.06 10.93
C MET A 19 9.83 2.61 12.22
N LEU A 20 9.44 3.89 12.28
CA LEU A 20 8.80 4.49 13.46
C LEU A 20 7.44 3.89 13.75
N HIS A 21 6.73 3.43 12.73
CA HIS A 21 5.40 2.85 12.85
C HIS A 21 5.39 1.38 13.29
N THR A 22 6.57 0.80 13.51
CA THR A 22 6.74 -0.64 13.79
C THR A 22 6.91 -0.99 15.26
N THR A 23 6.31 -0.26 16.16
CA THR A 23 6.36 -0.63 17.59
C THR A 23 5.72 -2.01 17.81
N GLY A 24 6.57 -3.04 17.89
CA GLY A 24 6.17 -4.40 18.28
C GLY A 24 5.82 -5.38 17.15
N THR A 25 5.82 -4.97 15.87
CA THR A 25 5.60 -5.86 14.74
C THR A 25 6.49 -5.51 13.55
N ALA A 26 6.88 -6.52 12.78
CA ALA A 26 7.62 -6.29 11.54
C ALA A 26 6.71 -5.64 10.49
N PRO A 27 7.15 -4.56 9.82
CA PRO A 27 6.38 -3.90 8.76
C PRO A 27 6.39 -4.77 7.50
N LEU A 28 5.53 -5.77 7.48
CA LEU A 28 5.46 -6.82 6.47
C LEU A 28 4.26 -6.63 5.56
N MET A 29 4.49 -6.25 4.32
CA MET A 29 3.49 -6.35 3.26
C MET A 29 3.46 -7.77 2.73
N ARG A 30 2.28 -8.23 2.30
CA ARG A 30 2.07 -9.58 1.80
C ARG A 30 1.41 -9.58 0.43
N SER A 31 1.83 -10.50 -0.43
CA SER A 31 1.06 -10.90 -1.61
C SER A 31 0.91 -12.41 -1.66
N ARG A 32 -0.20 -12.86 -2.22
CA ARG A 32 -0.51 -14.26 -2.46
C ARG A 32 -0.85 -14.43 -3.95
N ILE A 33 -0.01 -15.19 -4.65
CA ILE A 33 -0.15 -15.47 -6.09
C ILE A 33 -0.45 -16.96 -6.22
N VAL A 34 -1.56 -17.30 -6.88
CA VAL A 34 -1.98 -18.69 -7.14
C VAL A 34 -1.67 -19.00 -8.60
N PHE A 35 -0.89 -20.03 -8.84
CA PHE A 35 -0.58 -20.53 -10.17
C PHE A 35 -1.53 -21.65 -10.59
N SER A 36 -1.62 -21.91 -11.90
CA SER A 36 -2.40 -23.02 -12.46
C SER A 36 -1.68 -24.37 -12.38
N SER A 37 -0.38 -24.38 -12.08
CA SER A 37 0.49 -25.55 -12.00
C SER A 37 1.68 -25.26 -11.08
N GLN A 38 2.58 -26.21 -10.94
CA GLN A 38 3.77 -26.07 -10.10
C GLN A 38 4.78 -25.09 -10.72
N ILE A 39 5.41 -24.27 -9.87
CA ILE A 39 6.48 -23.34 -10.26
C ILE A 39 7.84 -24.04 -10.23
N ASP A 40 8.70 -23.72 -11.19
CA ASP A 40 10.10 -24.13 -11.16
C ASP A 40 10.85 -23.30 -10.10
N VAL A 41 11.17 -23.95 -8.99
CA VAL A 41 11.79 -23.27 -7.82
C VAL A 41 13.23 -22.89 -8.11
N GLU A 42 13.97 -23.70 -8.87
CA GLU A 42 15.36 -23.35 -9.21
C GLU A 42 15.40 -22.12 -10.15
N ARG A 43 14.47 -22.04 -11.09
CA ARG A 43 14.28 -20.85 -11.92
C ARG A 43 13.86 -19.64 -11.09
N LEU A 44 13.00 -19.83 -10.07
CA LEU A 44 12.63 -18.77 -9.15
C LEU A 44 13.83 -18.26 -8.33
N LYS A 45 14.71 -19.16 -7.86
CA LYS A 45 15.97 -18.81 -7.17
C LYS A 45 16.88 -17.98 -8.09
N ALA A 46 17.05 -18.42 -9.33
CA ALA A 46 17.82 -17.68 -10.34
C ALA A 46 17.20 -16.29 -10.60
N ALA A 47 15.87 -16.21 -10.70
CA ALA A 47 15.16 -14.94 -10.88
C ALA A 47 15.35 -13.97 -9.70
N VAL A 48 15.36 -14.46 -8.45
CA VAL A 48 15.66 -13.62 -7.28
C VAL A 48 17.08 -13.08 -7.35
N LEU A 49 18.07 -13.90 -7.72
CA LEU A 49 19.46 -13.45 -7.87
C LEU A 49 19.61 -12.41 -9.00
N THR A 50 18.92 -12.61 -10.11
CA THR A 50 18.90 -11.64 -11.23
C THR A 50 18.22 -10.34 -10.84
N SER A 51 17.09 -10.40 -10.16
CA SER A 51 16.37 -9.19 -9.68
C SER A 51 17.19 -8.39 -8.66
N ALA A 52 18.08 -9.05 -7.90
CA ALA A 52 18.97 -8.40 -6.95
C ALA A 52 20.07 -7.57 -7.62
N GLN A 53 20.35 -7.74 -8.90
CA GLN A 53 21.23 -6.84 -9.65
C GLN A 53 20.60 -5.45 -9.79
N VAL A 54 19.26 -5.37 -9.78
CA VAL A 54 18.49 -4.13 -9.85
C VAL A 54 18.11 -3.61 -8.47
N VAL A 55 17.75 -4.51 -7.54
CA VAL A 55 17.32 -4.18 -6.17
C VAL A 55 18.11 -5.01 -5.16
N PRO A 56 19.39 -4.72 -4.96
CA PRO A 56 20.27 -5.51 -4.08
C PRO A 56 19.84 -5.50 -2.61
N GLU A 57 19.12 -4.47 -2.18
CA GLU A 57 18.63 -4.32 -0.81
C GLU A 57 17.69 -5.45 -0.36
N ILE A 58 17.13 -6.25 -1.28
CA ILE A 58 16.30 -7.40 -0.91
C ILE A 58 17.05 -8.43 -0.05
N PHE A 59 18.37 -8.54 -0.23
CA PHE A 59 19.25 -9.39 0.57
C PHE A 59 19.84 -8.67 1.79
N GLY A 60 19.69 -7.33 1.86
CA GLY A 60 20.27 -6.53 2.93
C GLY A 60 19.55 -6.66 4.26
N HIS A 61 20.29 -6.50 5.35
CA HIS A 61 19.69 -6.22 6.65
C HIS A 61 19.63 -4.70 6.89
N TYR A 62 18.66 -4.25 7.69
CA TYR A 62 18.42 -2.82 7.91
C TYR A 62 19.01 -2.34 9.22
N GLN A 63 20.01 -1.44 9.14
CA GLN A 63 20.59 -0.76 10.30
C GLN A 63 19.76 0.46 10.69
N VAL A 64 18.95 0.29 11.75
CA VAL A 64 17.99 1.28 12.24
C VAL A 64 18.67 2.59 12.65
N ASP A 65 19.79 2.52 13.34
CA ASP A 65 20.53 3.68 13.87
C ASP A 65 21.19 4.55 12.79
N ARG A 66 21.32 4.03 11.58
CA ARG A 66 21.96 4.70 10.44
C ARG A 66 21.04 4.88 9.25
N ASN A 67 19.80 4.44 9.33
CA ASN A 67 18.84 4.43 8.22
C ASN A 67 19.50 3.95 6.92
N ARG A 68 19.97 2.70 6.91
CA ARG A 68 20.63 2.12 5.73
C ARG A 68 20.45 0.61 5.66
N PHE A 69 20.51 0.09 4.43
CA PHE A 69 20.61 -1.35 4.18
C PHE A 69 22.09 -1.73 4.04
N VAL A 70 22.44 -2.89 4.55
CA VAL A 70 23.79 -3.46 4.47
C VAL A 70 23.69 -4.81 3.78
N VAL A 71 24.31 -4.93 2.64
CA VAL A 71 24.37 -6.15 1.84
C VAL A 71 25.78 -6.71 1.94
N THR A 72 25.88 -7.95 2.41
CA THR A 72 27.17 -8.66 2.58
C THR A 72 27.28 -9.88 1.67
N ASP A 73 26.16 -10.52 1.42
CA ASP A 73 26.03 -11.74 0.62
C ASP A 73 24.62 -11.81 0.00
N GLN A 74 24.35 -12.87 -0.74
CA GLN A 74 23.05 -13.11 -1.40
C GLN A 74 22.48 -14.46 -0.94
N PRO A 75 21.93 -14.54 0.28
CA PRO A 75 21.46 -15.79 0.87
C PRO A 75 20.12 -16.23 0.29
N VAL A 76 20.06 -16.61 -0.99
CA VAL A 76 18.82 -16.97 -1.70
C VAL A 76 18.00 -18.05 -0.98
N ASN A 77 18.66 -19.02 -0.35
CA ASN A 77 17.99 -20.07 0.44
C ASN A 77 17.36 -19.53 1.75
N GLN A 78 17.76 -18.35 2.22
CA GLN A 78 17.07 -17.66 3.30
C GLN A 78 15.86 -16.86 2.79
N VAL A 79 15.86 -16.48 1.52
CA VAL A 79 14.75 -15.76 0.88
C VAL A 79 13.64 -16.70 0.45
N ILE A 80 13.96 -17.84 -0.15
CA ILE A 80 12.98 -18.79 -0.69
C ILE A 80 12.90 -20.01 0.21
N GLN A 81 11.68 -20.40 0.58
CA GLN A 81 11.37 -21.60 1.32
C GLN A 81 10.26 -22.38 0.61
N GLU A 82 10.46 -23.69 0.43
CA GLU A 82 9.47 -24.63 -0.07
C GLU A 82 8.76 -25.29 1.10
N VAL A 83 7.44 -25.31 1.07
CA VAL A 83 6.61 -25.87 2.14
C VAL A 83 5.41 -26.61 1.55
N GLN A 84 4.90 -27.60 2.29
CA GLN A 84 3.70 -28.34 1.90
C GLN A 84 2.45 -27.74 2.54
N SER A 85 1.35 -27.74 1.81
CA SER A 85 0.04 -27.38 2.34
C SER A 85 -0.46 -28.48 3.33
N PRO A 86 -1.10 -28.10 4.46
CA PRO A 86 -1.40 -26.73 4.91
C PRO A 86 -0.20 -26.09 5.63
N TYR A 87 0.14 -24.88 5.23
CA TYR A 87 1.16 -24.05 5.88
C TYR A 87 0.75 -22.58 5.91
N SER A 88 0.98 -21.92 7.03
CA SER A 88 0.66 -20.49 7.23
C SER A 88 1.92 -19.69 7.48
N PRO A 89 2.57 -19.17 6.42
CA PRO A 89 3.80 -18.39 6.55
C PRO A 89 3.66 -17.13 7.39
N GLU A 90 2.44 -16.64 7.61
CA GLU A 90 2.13 -15.44 8.39
C GLU A 90 2.67 -15.53 9.82
N ASN A 91 2.75 -16.73 10.37
CA ASN A 91 3.23 -16.97 11.73
C ASN A 91 4.75 -17.13 11.84
N THR A 92 5.47 -17.03 10.71
CA THR A 92 6.93 -17.07 10.69
C THR A 92 7.49 -15.75 11.24
N ASP A 93 8.49 -15.83 12.10
CA ASP A 93 9.19 -14.63 12.57
C ASP A 93 10.13 -14.12 11.46
N PHE A 94 9.99 -12.84 11.19
CA PHE A 94 10.82 -12.12 10.23
C PHE A 94 11.67 -11.08 10.96
N ASP A 95 12.98 -11.23 10.87
CA ASP A 95 13.92 -10.25 11.41
C ASP A 95 14.61 -9.51 10.25
N PHE A 96 14.12 -8.31 9.96
CA PHE A 96 14.70 -7.44 8.91
C PHE A 96 15.91 -6.66 9.37
N THR A 97 16.17 -6.64 10.68
CA THR A 97 17.38 -6.00 11.23
C THR A 97 18.59 -6.89 11.10
N ASN A 98 18.39 -8.21 11.00
CA ASN A 98 19.47 -9.19 10.84
C ASN A 98 19.34 -10.08 9.59
N GLY A 99 18.26 -9.93 8.81
CA GLY A 99 17.98 -10.77 7.67
C GLY A 99 17.49 -10.02 6.43
N PRO A 100 17.25 -10.76 5.33
CA PRO A 100 16.80 -10.22 4.07
C PRO A 100 15.46 -9.47 4.17
N GLN A 101 15.27 -8.46 3.31
CA GLN A 101 14.04 -7.67 3.23
C GLN A 101 12.92 -8.36 2.44
N LEU A 102 13.19 -9.49 1.81
CA LEU A 102 12.27 -10.31 1.03
C LEU A 102 12.21 -11.72 1.60
N ARG A 103 10.99 -12.30 1.65
CA ARG A 103 10.76 -13.72 1.91
C ARG A 103 9.71 -14.25 0.93
N LEU A 104 9.99 -15.39 0.32
CA LEU A 104 9.13 -16.07 -0.62
C LEU A 104 8.86 -17.48 -0.11
N PHE A 105 7.60 -17.85 -0.02
CA PHE A 105 7.18 -19.23 0.30
C PHE A 105 6.51 -19.83 -0.92
N VAL A 106 7.06 -20.91 -1.43
CA VAL A 106 6.39 -21.76 -2.42
C VAL A 106 5.62 -22.81 -1.66
N ILE A 107 4.31 -22.71 -1.67
CA ILE A 107 3.40 -23.63 -0.97
C ILE A 107 2.84 -24.61 -1.98
N HIS A 108 3.25 -25.86 -1.88
CA HIS A 108 2.81 -26.92 -2.78
C HIS A 108 1.43 -27.47 -2.38
N HIS A 109 0.48 -27.47 -3.32
CA HIS A 109 -0.88 -27.98 -3.17
C HIS A 109 -1.17 -29.21 -4.07
N GLY A 110 -0.17 -30.01 -4.37
CA GLY A 110 -0.26 -31.12 -5.31
C GLY A 110 -0.10 -30.63 -6.75
N ASP A 111 -1.19 -30.40 -7.46
CA ASP A 111 -1.16 -30.04 -8.89
C ASP A 111 -0.81 -28.57 -9.17
N TYR A 112 -0.89 -27.71 -8.17
CA TYR A 112 -0.64 -26.28 -8.31
C TYR A 112 0.14 -25.71 -7.11
N ASP A 113 0.75 -24.57 -7.31
CA ASP A 113 1.51 -23.88 -6.26
C ASP A 113 0.93 -22.51 -5.94
N VAL A 114 1.20 -22.08 -4.72
CA VAL A 114 0.96 -20.73 -4.24
C VAL A 114 2.29 -20.09 -3.89
N LEU A 115 2.61 -18.97 -4.53
CA LEU A 115 3.72 -18.13 -4.13
C LEU A 115 3.21 -17.07 -3.15
N GLN A 116 3.65 -17.17 -1.91
CA GLN A 116 3.37 -16.15 -0.91
C GLN A 116 4.62 -15.32 -0.67
N ALA A 117 4.56 -14.06 -1.04
CA ALA A 117 5.68 -13.13 -0.90
C ALA A 117 5.45 -12.15 0.25
N PHE A 118 6.49 -11.95 1.05
CA PHE A 118 6.55 -10.94 2.10
C PHE A 118 7.69 -9.99 1.81
N MET A 119 7.41 -8.70 1.89
CA MET A 119 8.41 -7.66 1.69
C MET A 119 8.36 -6.65 2.82
N SER A 120 9.53 -6.27 3.29
CA SER A 120 9.69 -5.26 4.32
C SER A 120 9.22 -3.89 3.81
N HIS A 121 8.31 -3.25 4.56
CA HIS A 121 7.90 -1.88 4.29
C HIS A 121 9.00 -0.84 4.57
N LEU A 122 10.13 -1.27 5.19
CA LEU A 122 11.34 -0.45 5.28
C LEU A 122 11.97 -0.25 3.90
N LEU A 123 11.88 -1.28 3.03
CA LEU A 123 12.45 -1.23 1.69
C LEU A 123 11.56 -0.47 0.71
N THR A 124 10.24 -0.66 0.76
CA THR A 124 9.34 -0.16 -0.27
C THR A 124 7.93 0.04 0.25
N ASP A 125 7.14 0.85 -0.46
CA ASP A 125 5.70 0.97 -0.28
C ASP A 125 4.93 -0.09 -1.11
N ASN A 126 3.61 -0.06 -1.01
CA ASN A 126 2.73 -0.99 -1.68
C ASN A 126 2.87 -0.98 -3.22
N ARG A 127 3.05 0.20 -3.83
CA ARG A 127 3.30 0.31 -5.28
C ARG A 127 4.64 -0.29 -5.64
N GLY A 128 5.71 0.02 -4.88
CA GLY A 128 7.03 -0.52 -5.15
C GLY A 128 7.13 -2.03 -4.89
N PHE A 129 6.35 -2.59 -3.94
CA PHE A 129 6.24 -4.04 -3.78
C PHE A 129 5.63 -4.71 -5.03
N LYS A 130 4.59 -4.11 -5.59
CA LYS A 130 4.01 -4.58 -6.86
C LYS A 130 5.02 -4.49 -8.02
N GLU A 131 5.76 -3.38 -8.12
CA GLU A 131 6.81 -3.21 -9.13
C GLU A 131 7.92 -4.27 -8.98
N TYR A 132 8.29 -4.62 -7.73
CA TYR A 132 9.24 -5.70 -7.49
C TYR A 132 8.74 -7.06 -7.99
N LEU A 133 7.46 -7.38 -7.78
CA LEU A 133 6.91 -8.66 -8.28
C LEU A 133 6.86 -8.70 -9.82
N TYR A 134 6.68 -7.58 -10.48
CA TYR A 134 6.82 -7.49 -11.94
C TYR A 134 8.28 -7.70 -12.38
N LEU A 135 9.23 -7.09 -11.67
CA LEU A 135 10.66 -7.31 -11.90
C LEU A 135 11.05 -8.79 -11.70
N LEU A 136 10.51 -9.42 -10.66
CA LEU A 136 10.74 -10.84 -10.39
C LEU A 136 10.18 -11.71 -11.52
N ALA A 137 8.99 -11.38 -12.04
CA ALA A 137 8.39 -12.09 -13.18
C ALA A 137 9.22 -11.92 -14.45
N GLN A 138 9.73 -10.72 -14.74
CA GLN A 138 10.65 -10.47 -15.85
C GLN A 138 11.93 -11.31 -15.72
N ALA A 139 12.55 -11.31 -14.53
CA ALA A 139 13.72 -12.12 -14.24
C ALA A 139 13.45 -13.64 -14.39
N TYR A 140 12.28 -14.10 -13.92
CA TYR A 140 11.85 -15.49 -14.09
C TYR A 140 11.67 -15.88 -15.56
N ASN A 141 11.27 -14.93 -16.40
CA ASN A 141 11.12 -15.08 -17.84
C ASN A 141 12.43 -14.90 -18.62
N GLU A 142 13.55 -14.65 -17.91
CA GLU A 142 14.87 -14.43 -18.50
C GLU A 142 14.91 -13.20 -19.43
N GLU A 143 14.06 -12.19 -19.14
CA GLU A 143 14.11 -10.90 -19.83
C GLU A 143 15.41 -10.15 -19.49
N ASP A 144 15.92 -9.38 -20.44
CA ASP A 144 17.14 -8.59 -20.23
C ASP A 144 16.88 -7.41 -19.27
N LEU A 145 17.54 -7.42 -18.12
CA LEU A 145 17.45 -6.39 -17.08
C LEU A 145 18.73 -5.52 -17.01
N THR A 146 19.69 -5.66 -17.91
CA THR A 146 21.02 -5.02 -17.82
C THR A 146 20.95 -3.49 -17.79
N ASN A 147 19.97 -2.90 -18.47
CA ASN A 147 19.76 -1.45 -18.50
C ASN A 147 18.80 -0.93 -17.45
N LEU A 148 18.18 -1.83 -16.67
CA LEU A 148 17.19 -1.44 -15.67
C LEU A 148 17.87 -1.06 -14.35
N HIS A 149 17.49 0.07 -13.79
CA HIS A 149 17.98 0.51 -12.47
C HIS A 149 16.85 0.91 -11.54
N ASN A 150 17.08 0.76 -10.23
CA ASN A 150 16.10 1.13 -9.21
C ASN A 150 16.33 2.57 -8.72
N GLU A 151 15.35 3.47 -8.92
CA GLU A 151 15.43 4.84 -8.44
C GLU A 151 14.64 5.01 -7.13
N ARG A 152 15.36 5.17 -6.02
CA ARG A 152 14.79 5.30 -4.66
C ARG A 152 14.76 6.73 -4.14
N ARG A 153 15.49 7.65 -4.78
CA ARG A 153 15.77 8.99 -4.24
C ARG A 153 14.53 9.88 -4.23
N LEU A 154 14.22 10.45 -3.06
CA LEU A 154 13.13 11.41 -2.89
C LEU A 154 13.47 12.81 -3.42
N ARG A 155 14.73 13.20 -3.38
CA ARG A 155 15.16 14.58 -3.71
C ARG A 155 14.76 15.02 -5.13
N PRO A 156 14.95 14.22 -6.20
CA PRO A 156 14.50 14.60 -7.54
C PRO A 156 13.00 14.87 -7.61
N ILE A 157 12.21 14.03 -6.95
CA ILE A 157 10.74 14.14 -6.91
C ILE A 157 10.32 15.42 -6.18
N ILE A 158 10.87 15.66 -4.98
CA ILE A 158 10.62 16.88 -4.20
C ILE A 158 10.93 18.13 -5.03
N THR A 159 12.10 18.16 -5.70
CA THR A 159 12.51 19.29 -6.54
C THR A 159 11.54 19.51 -7.69
N LYS A 160 11.07 18.44 -8.34
CA LYS A 160 10.10 18.53 -9.43
C LYS A 160 8.76 19.09 -8.97
N ILE A 161 8.24 18.60 -7.83
CA ILE A 161 6.99 19.11 -7.25
C ILE A 161 7.15 20.59 -6.86
N GLN A 162 8.28 20.98 -6.25
CA GLN A 162 8.54 22.38 -5.88
C GLN A 162 8.57 23.31 -7.09
N ARG A 163 9.07 22.86 -8.23
CA ARG A 163 9.07 23.64 -9.48
C ARG A 163 7.66 23.77 -10.09
N GLN A 164 6.86 22.71 -10.00
CA GLN A 164 5.50 22.67 -10.55
C GLN A 164 4.51 23.48 -9.68
N PHE A 165 4.69 23.45 -8.38
CA PHE A 165 3.83 24.13 -7.40
C PHE A 165 4.66 25.19 -6.67
N SER A 166 4.68 26.42 -7.16
CA SER A 166 5.55 27.52 -6.70
C SER A 166 5.45 27.83 -5.20
N ARG A 167 4.37 27.47 -4.52
CA ARG A 167 4.22 27.52 -3.05
C ARG A 167 3.17 26.50 -2.59
N PRO A 168 3.51 25.58 -1.66
CA PRO A 168 2.49 24.81 -0.94
C PRO A 168 1.53 25.77 -0.26
N ARG A 169 0.24 25.68 -0.54
CA ARG A 169 -0.75 26.58 0.05
C ARG A 169 -1.26 26.00 1.37
N GLY A 170 -1.03 26.73 2.44
CA GLY A 170 -1.58 26.43 3.77
C GLY A 170 -0.73 25.46 4.60
N HIS A 171 -1.03 25.41 5.89
CA HIS A 171 -0.52 24.40 6.82
C HIS A 171 -1.40 23.15 6.67
N ALA A 172 -0.78 21.99 6.78
CA ALA A 172 -1.57 20.76 6.89
C ALA A 172 -2.51 20.89 8.11
N PRO A 173 -3.81 20.62 7.95
CA PRO A 173 -4.77 20.75 9.05
C PRO A 173 -4.34 19.88 10.23
N MET A 174 -4.69 20.32 11.44
CA MET A 174 -4.52 19.52 12.63
C MET A 174 -5.43 18.28 12.51
N VAL A 175 -4.87 17.11 12.68
CA VAL A 175 -5.63 15.86 12.56
C VAL A 175 -6.51 15.72 13.81
N THR A 176 -7.82 15.79 13.61
CA THR A 176 -8.85 15.58 14.65
C THR A 176 -9.74 14.41 14.23
N GLY A 177 -10.55 13.87 15.15
CA GLY A 177 -11.51 12.81 14.78
C GLY A 177 -10.88 11.45 14.47
N MET A 178 -9.71 11.16 15.06
CA MET A 178 -9.13 9.81 14.96
C MET A 178 -9.94 8.82 15.80
N VAL A 179 -10.60 7.90 15.12
CA VAL A 179 -11.36 6.81 15.71
C VAL A 179 -10.41 5.67 16.08
N LYS A 180 -10.66 5.00 17.20
CA LYS A 180 -10.01 3.74 17.56
C LYS A 180 -11.05 2.64 17.62
N LEU A 181 -10.69 1.47 17.12
CA LEU A 181 -11.53 0.28 17.29
C LEU A 181 -11.45 -0.21 18.74
N PRO A 182 -12.50 -0.89 19.23
CA PRO A 182 -12.39 -1.67 20.45
C PRO A 182 -11.32 -2.75 20.27
N HIS A 183 -10.66 -3.10 21.36
CA HIS A 183 -9.69 -4.19 21.43
C HIS A 183 -10.16 -5.21 22.47
N TYR A 184 -10.10 -6.47 22.10
CA TYR A 184 -10.57 -7.56 22.93
C TYR A 184 -9.40 -8.41 23.42
N PRO A 185 -9.38 -8.76 24.73
CA PRO A 185 -8.34 -9.63 25.26
C PRO A 185 -8.43 -11.03 24.65
N GLY A 186 -7.28 -11.70 24.50
CA GLY A 186 -7.19 -13.04 23.94
C GLY A 186 -5.77 -13.40 23.52
N ILE A 187 -5.64 -14.55 22.87
CA ILE A 187 -4.35 -14.99 22.30
C ILE A 187 -4.10 -14.14 21.05
N ASN A 188 -2.97 -13.44 21.03
CA ASN A 188 -2.56 -12.65 19.89
C ASN A 188 -1.98 -13.54 18.80
N LEU A 189 -2.71 -13.68 17.70
CA LEU A 189 -2.26 -14.37 16.49
C LEU A 189 -2.21 -13.39 15.31
N ARG A 190 -1.45 -13.74 14.29
CA ARG A 190 -1.48 -13.03 13.02
C ARG A 190 -2.62 -13.57 12.17
N HIS A 191 -3.51 -12.68 11.77
CA HIS A 191 -4.68 -12.98 10.96
C HIS A 191 -4.61 -12.20 9.65
N GLY A 192 -5.03 -12.85 8.56
CA GLY A 192 -5.29 -12.18 7.28
C GLY A 192 -6.72 -12.46 6.84
N GLY A 193 -7.49 -11.40 6.56
CA GLY A 193 -8.86 -11.50 6.08
C GLY A 193 -9.05 -10.77 4.75
N HIS A 194 -10.04 -11.22 3.97
CA HIS A 194 -10.41 -10.53 2.74
C HIS A 194 -11.86 -10.80 2.35
N VAL A 195 -12.42 -9.85 1.58
CA VAL A 195 -13.67 -10.00 0.84
C VAL A 195 -13.45 -9.62 -0.61
N MET A 196 -14.25 -10.17 -1.53
CA MET A 196 -14.06 -9.97 -2.97
C MET A 196 -15.37 -9.48 -3.62
N LEU A 197 -15.23 -8.44 -4.45
CA LEU A 197 -16.24 -8.10 -5.44
C LEU A 197 -15.87 -8.81 -6.75
N SER A 198 -16.71 -9.72 -7.20
CA SER A 198 -16.52 -10.42 -8.48
C SER A 198 -16.37 -9.41 -9.62
N SER A 199 -15.81 -9.83 -10.75
CA SER A 199 -15.64 -8.96 -11.93
C SER A 199 -16.95 -8.27 -12.33
N THR A 200 -18.09 -8.99 -12.31
CA THR A 200 -19.40 -8.41 -12.62
C THR A 200 -19.84 -7.38 -11.57
N GLN A 201 -19.66 -7.68 -10.28
CA GLN A 201 -20.00 -6.75 -9.19
C GLN A 201 -19.14 -5.49 -9.25
N PHE A 202 -17.83 -5.67 -9.39
CA PHE A 202 -16.90 -4.54 -9.44
C PHE A 202 -17.08 -3.68 -10.69
N MET A 203 -17.41 -4.28 -11.83
CA MET A 203 -17.75 -3.54 -13.05
C MET A 203 -18.98 -2.62 -12.82
N ARG A 204 -19.98 -3.05 -12.06
CA ARG A 204 -21.14 -2.20 -11.70
C ARG A 204 -20.70 -1.03 -10.81
N VAL A 205 -19.88 -1.28 -9.78
CA VAL A 205 -19.32 -0.23 -8.91
C VAL A 205 -18.55 0.79 -9.75
N ARG A 206 -17.67 0.33 -10.66
CA ARG A 206 -16.91 1.21 -11.57
C ARG A 206 -17.79 2.04 -12.50
N ARG A 207 -18.91 1.48 -12.96
CA ARG A 207 -19.86 2.19 -13.81
C ARG A 207 -20.49 3.36 -13.07
N VAL A 208 -20.94 3.15 -11.82
CA VAL A 208 -21.53 4.20 -11.00
C VAL A 208 -20.49 5.26 -10.65
N ALA A 209 -19.28 4.84 -10.25
CA ALA A 209 -18.17 5.75 -9.96
C ALA A 209 -17.82 6.65 -11.16
N LYS A 210 -17.70 6.06 -12.35
CA LYS A 210 -17.44 6.80 -13.60
C LYS A 210 -18.57 7.77 -13.94
N ALA A 211 -19.82 7.38 -13.74
CA ALA A 211 -20.98 8.25 -14.03
C ALA A 211 -21.07 9.46 -13.09
N GLN A 212 -20.45 9.39 -11.93
CA GLN A 212 -20.37 10.47 -10.93
C GLN A 212 -19.03 11.20 -10.93
N ASP A 213 -18.15 10.87 -11.86
CA ASP A 213 -16.77 11.40 -11.96
C ASP A 213 -15.97 11.27 -10.65
N VAL A 214 -16.10 10.12 -9.99
CA VAL A 214 -15.37 9.83 -8.74
C VAL A 214 -14.48 8.60 -8.88
N GLY A 215 -13.43 8.53 -8.07
CA GLY A 215 -12.48 7.41 -8.03
C GLY A 215 -12.98 6.24 -7.18
N ILE A 216 -12.55 5.02 -7.51
CA ILE A 216 -12.84 3.82 -6.70
C ILE A 216 -12.30 3.95 -5.27
N SER A 217 -11.12 4.52 -5.09
CA SER A 217 -10.56 4.78 -3.74
C SER A 217 -11.46 5.70 -2.91
N GLU A 218 -12.10 6.67 -3.54
CA GLU A 218 -13.00 7.62 -2.90
C GLU A 218 -14.28 6.92 -2.44
N ALA A 219 -14.83 6.05 -3.28
CA ALA A 219 -16.00 5.22 -2.91
C ALA A 219 -15.67 4.22 -1.78
N ILE A 220 -14.49 3.59 -1.80
CA ILE A 220 -14.05 2.69 -0.73
C ILE A 220 -13.85 3.45 0.57
N LEU A 221 -13.21 4.62 0.55
CA LEU A 221 -13.00 5.47 1.74
C LEU A 221 -14.32 5.95 2.33
N ALA A 222 -15.29 6.34 1.49
CA ALA A 222 -16.64 6.70 1.92
C ALA A 222 -17.35 5.51 2.58
N ALA A 223 -17.29 4.32 1.97
CA ALA A 223 -17.85 3.10 2.54
C ALA A 223 -17.18 2.71 3.85
N TYR A 224 -15.86 2.90 3.95
CA TYR A 224 -15.12 2.67 5.18
C TYR A 224 -15.54 3.64 6.29
N ALA A 225 -15.62 4.94 6.00
CA ALA A 225 -16.10 5.93 6.97
C ALA A 225 -17.52 5.60 7.46
N LYS A 226 -18.42 5.19 6.56
CA LYS A 226 -19.79 4.79 6.92
C LYS A 226 -19.80 3.52 7.78
N ALA A 227 -19.00 2.50 7.43
CA ALA A 227 -18.88 1.28 8.23
C ALA A 227 -18.39 1.57 9.66
N LEU A 228 -17.42 2.48 9.79
CA LEU A 228 -16.90 2.91 11.10
C LEU A 228 -17.97 3.68 11.91
N GLN A 229 -18.71 4.57 11.28
CA GLN A 229 -19.80 5.28 11.94
C GLN A 229 -20.86 4.31 12.46
N VAL A 230 -21.30 3.34 11.65
CA VAL A 230 -22.26 2.30 12.06
C VAL A 230 -21.72 1.50 13.25
N LEU A 231 -20.43 1.20 13.28
CA LEU A 231 -19.81 0.39 14.32
C LEU A 231 -19.57 1.16 15.62
N THR A 232 -19.13 2.42 15.51
CA THR A 232 -18.61 3.19 16.65
C THR A 232 -19.48 4.36 17.06
N GLY A 233 -20.48 4.73 16.26
CA GLY A 233 -21.34 5.91 16.50
C GLY A 233 -20.68 7.25 16.20
N HIS A 234 -19.39 7.28 15.82
CA HIS A 234 -18.68 8.53 15.50
C HIS A 234 -19.16 9.12 14.18
N THR A 235 -19.68 10.34 14.21
CA THR A 235 -20.11 11.09 13.02
C THR A 235 -18.99 11.79 12.29
N THR A 236 -17.77 11.82 12.87
CA THR A 236 -16.57 12.37 12.25
C THR A 236 -15.46 11.33 12.29
N VAL A 237 -14.96 10.96 11.12
CA VAL A 237 -13.92 9.95 10.95
C VAL A 237 -12.77 10.53 10.16
N THR A 238 -11.55 10.44 10.68
CA THR A 238 -10.35 10.85 9.95
C THR A 238 -9.58 9.63 9.48
N LEU A 239 -9.42 9.52 8.16
CA LEU A 239 -8.70 8.44 7.49
C LEU A 239 -7.48 8.98 6.75
N PRO A 240 -6.32 8.33 6.84
CA PRO A 240 -5.20 8.59 5.96
C PRO A 240 -5.51 8.08 4.55
N CYS A 241 -5.18 8.91 3.56
CA CYS A 241 -5.26 8.54 2.15
C CYS A 241 -3.87 8.65 1.53
N PRO A 242 -3.34 7.58 0.92
CA PRO A 242 -2.02 7.58 0.33
C PRO A 242 -2.01 8.37 -1.00
N ILE A 243 -0.98 9.19 -1.17
CA ILE A 243 -0.66 9.86 -2.43
C ILE A 243 0.67 9.29 -2.93
N ASP A 244 0.66 8.62 -4.08
CA ASP A 244 1.84 8.11 -4.75
C ASP A 244 2.60 9.26 -5.42
N LEU A 245 3.83 9.48 -4.97
CA LEU A 245 4.70 10.54 -5.49
C LEU A 245 5.24 10.23 -6.90
N ARG A 246 5.15 8.96 -7.36
CA ARG A 246 5.56 8.57 -8.71
C ARG A 246 4.75 9.29 -9.80
N ARG A 247 3.52 9.71 -9.49
CA ARG A 247 2.71 10.55 -10.38
C ARG A 247 3.39 11.85 -10.82
N PHE A 248 4.39 12.30 -10.08
CA PHE A 248 5.19 13.48 -10.40
C PHE A 248 6.48 13.14 -11.15
N THR A 249 6.77 11.87 -11.40
CA THR A 249 7.91 11.42 -12.21
C THR A 249 7.47 11.08 -13.63
N ALA A 250 8.41 11.11 -14.58
CA ALA A 250 8.17 10.50 -15.88
C ALA A 250 8.41 8.99 -15.75
N GLU A 251 7.56 8.18 -16.34
CA GLU A 251 7.84 6.76 -16.51
C GLU A 251 8.87 6.63 -17.64
N THR A 252 9.98 5.93 -17.38
CA THR A 252 11.00 5.58 -18.36
C THR A 252 11.22 4.08 -18.33
N ALA A 253 11.51 3.49 -19.47
CA ALA A 253 11.59 2.04 -19.61
C ALA A 253 12.78 1.43 -18.85
N ASP A 254 13.80 2.25 -18.55
CA ASP A 254 15.04 1.88 -17.87
C ASP A 254 15.00 2.07 -16.33
N VAL A 255 13.85 2.54 -15.79
CA VAL A 255 13.72 2.83 -14.36
C VAL A 255 12.61 2.02 -13.73
N THR A 256 12.95 1.31 -12.66
CA THR A 256 11.96 0.81 -11.70
C THR A 256 12.01 1.62 -10.40
N GLN A 257 10.95 1.58 -9.60
CA GLN A 257 10.86 2.33 -8.35
C GLN A 257 10.39 1.44 -7.20
N VAL A 258 11.23 0.48 -6.85
CA VAL A 258 11.06 -0.33 -5.62
C VAL A 258 11.57 0.50 -4.45
N ALA A 259 10.71 1.36 -3.93
CA ALA A 259 11.06 2.39 -2.95
C ALA A 259 9.83 2.84 -2.16
N ASN A 260 10.03 3.53 -1.04
CA ASN A 260 8.99 4.25 -0.32
C ASN A 260 8.79 5.63 -0.93
N LEU A 261 7.79 5.76 -1.81
CA LEU A 261 7.44 6.99 -2.52
C LEU A 261 5.97 7.37 -2.32
N THR A 262 5.37 6.98 -1.19
CA THR A 262 4.00 7.30 -0.83
C THR A 262 3.96 8.17 0.42
N VAL A 263 3.15 9.22 0.39
CA VAL A 263 2.85 10.07 1.55
C VAL A 263 1.37 10.00 1.88
N ASN A 264 1.01 10.14 3.16
CA ASN A 264 -0.37 10.18 3.58
C ASN A 264 -0.86 11.61 3.77
N VAL A 265 -2.02 11.93 3.21
CA VAL A 265 -2.87 13.05 3.60
C VAL A 265 -4.00 12.54 4.49
N PHE A 266 -4.59 13.40 5.30
CA PHE A 266 -5.62 13.02 6.24
C PHE A 266 -6.94 13.66 5.84
N LEU A 267 -7.95 12.82 5.57
CA LEU A 267 -9.29 13.24 5.21
C LEU A 267 -10.19 13.16 6.44
N THR A 268 -10.67 14.31 6.92
CA THR A 268 -11.69 14.35 7.98
C THR A 268 -13.06 14.34 7.33
N ILE A 269 -13.73 13.20 7.44
CA ILE A 269 -14.99 12.87 6.77
C ILE A 269 -16.12 12.99 7.79
N HIS A 270 -17.15 13.77 7.48
CA HIS A 270 -18.37 13.86 8.27
C HIS A 270 -19.41 12.89 7.71
N VAL A 271 -19.82 11.93 8.52
CA VAL A 271 -20.75 10.90 8.12
C VAL A 271 -22.12 11.20 8.70
N ASP A 272 -23.04 11.57 7.84
CA ASP A 272 -24.47 11.58 8.11
C ASP A 272 -25.04 10.22 7.67
N ILE A 273 -25.61 9.46 8.61
CA ILE A 273 -26.12 8.12 8.35
C ILE A 273 -27.37 8.14 7.46
N ASP A 274 -28.16 9.21 7.56
CA ASP A 274 -29.43 9.38 6.86
C ASP A 274 -29.23 9.99 5.45
N ALA A 275 -28.06 10.58 5.19
CA ALA A 275 -27.76 11.16 3.89
C ALA A 275 -27.53 10.09 2.81
N PRO A 276 -27.84 10.39 1.55
CA PRO A 276 -27.52 9.51 0.42
C PRO A 276 -26.02 9.21 0.36
N PHE A 277 -25.66 7.94 0.08
CA PHE A 277 -24.25 7.54 0.01
C PHE A 277 -23.46 8.30 -1.07
N ASN A 278 -24.13 8.75 -2.14
CA ASN A 278 -23.51 9.61 -3.17
C ASN A 278 -22.92 10.89 -2.58
N ASP A 279 -23.58 11.52 -1.61
CA ASP A 279 -23.12 12.78 -1.02
C ASP A 279 -21.86 12.55 -0.20
N LEU A 280 -21.77 11.41 0.49
CA LEU A 280 -20.57 11.02 1.22
C LEU A 280 -19.38 10.74 0.26
N VAL A 281 -19.63 10.05 -0.86
CA VAL A 281 -18.60 9.80 -1.89
C VAL A 281 -18.11 11.11 -2.48
N LYS A 282 -19.03 12.04 -2.79
CA LYS A 282 -18.68 13.37 -3.30
C LYS A 282 -17.87 14.17 -2.28
N GLN A 283 -18.25 14.15 -1.00
CA GLN A 283 -17.49 14.79 0.07
C GLN A 283 -16.04 14.28 0.09
N VAL A 284 -15.82 12.96 0.02
CA VAL A 284 -14.48 12.35 -0.02
C VAL A 284 -13.71 12.77 -1.27
N HIS A 285 -14.37 12.82 -2.44
CA HIS A 285 -13.79 13.31 -3.69
C HIS A 285 -13.30 14.75 -3.55
N ASP A 286 -14.15 15.65 -3.05
CA ASP A 286 -13.83 17.08 -2.89
C ASP A 286 -12.67 17.28 -1.91
N LEU A 287 -12.68 16.59 -0.76
CA LEU A 287 -11.59 16.61 0.22
C LEU A 287 -10.26 16.16 -0.40
N LEU A 288 -10.26 15.07 -1.13
CA LEU A 288 -9.05 14.51 -1.74
C LEU A 288 -8.54 15.39 -2.88
N THR A 289 -9.43 16.02 -3.66
CA THR A 289 -9.09 16.97 -4.71
C THR A 289 -8.41 18.20 -4.13
N VAL A 290 -8.92 18.73 -3.02
CA VAL A 290 -8.28 19.82 -2.29
C VAL A 290 -6.86 19.45 -1.84
N GLU A 291 -6.67 18.28 -1.24
CA GLU A 291 -5.35 17.84 -0.77
C GLU A 291 -4.36 17.59 -1.92
N ARG A 292 -4.83 17.05 -3.05
CA ARG A 292 -4.01 16.85 -4.26
C ARG A 292 -3.56 18.15 -4.91
N THR A 293 -4.36 19.22 -4.83
CA THR A 293 -4.04 20.53 -5.42
C THR A 293 -3.21 21.41 -4.49
N ARG A 294 -3.45 21.31 -3.19
CA ARG A 294 -2.68 22.09 -2.20
C ARG A 294 -1.24 21.63 -2.04
N VAL A 295 -0.96 20.35 -2.31
CA VAL A 295 0.33 19.69 -2.07
C VAL A 295 0.97 20.05 -0.72
N ALA A 296 0.14 20.28 0.30
CA ALA A 296 0.57 20.70 1.63
C ALA A 296 1.52 19.68 2.31
N PHE A 297 1.40 18.40 1.92
CA PHE A 297 2.32 17.35 2.34
C PHE A 297 3.79 17.60 1.96
N LEU A 298 4.03 18.41 0.91
CA LEU A 298 5.37 18.69 0.41
C LEU A 298 6.25 19.40 1.46
N TYR A 299 5.65 20.29 2.25
CA TYR A 299 6.39 20.96 3.33
C TYR A 299 6.89 19.97 4.38
N ARG A 300 6.03 19.03 4.80
CA ARG A 300 6.38 17.98 5.76
C ARG A 300 7.44 17.03 5.18
N LEU A 301 7.26 16.60 3.93
CA LEU A 301 8.19 15.73 3.23
C LEU A 301 9.57 16.37 3.06
N SER A 302 9.62 17.65 2.66
CA SER A 302 10.88 18.37 2.47
C SER A 302 11.64 18.55 3.79
N ASN A 303 10.93 18.88 4.88
CA ASN A 303 11.53 18.96 6.20
C ASN A 303 12.04 17.61 6.70
N LEU A 304 11.27 16.54 6.51
CA LEU A 304 11.65 15.19 6.90
C LEU A 304 12.91 14.75 6.13
N GLN A 305 12.96 15.00 4.83
CA GLN A 305 14.12 14.69 3.99
C GLN A 305 15.35 15.50 4.42
N LYS A 306 15.17 16.77 4.76
CA LYS A 306 16.27 17.59 5.32
C LYS A 306 16.76 17.02 6.65
N MET A 307 15.86 16.66 7.55
CA MET A 307 16.23 16.05 8.84
C MET A 307 16.99 14.74 8.65
N ASN A 308 16.56 13.88 7.72
CA ASN A 308 17.24 12.62 7.39
C ASN A 308 18.70 12.82 6.92
N HIS A 309 19.00 13.99 6.35
CA HIS A 309 20.37 14.31 5.90
C HIS A 309 21.22 15.01 6.93
N THR A 310 20.62 15.68 7.91
CA THR A 310 21.35 16.62 8.80
C THR A 310 21.29 16.24 10.28
N MET A 311 20.41 15.33 10.67
CA MET A 311 20.22 14.99 12.09
C MET A 311 20.56 13.51 12.39
N PRO A 312 21.05 13.23 13.61
CA PRO A 312 21.13 11.85 14.10
C PRO A 312 19.73 11.22 14.15
N ILE A 313 19.65 9.94 13.81
CA ILE A 313 18.38 9.17 13.76
C ILE A 313 17.64 9.20 15.10
N THR A 314 18.37 9.15 16.22
CA THR A 314 17.77 9.22 17.58
C THR A 314 17.05 10.53 17.85
N VAL A 315 17.57 11.66 17.34
CA VAL A 315 16.94 12.98 17.45
C VAL A 315 15.72 13.03 16.52
N MET A 316 15.90 12.62 15.28
CA MET A 316 14.83 12.57 14.29
C MET A 316 13.65 11.72 14.79
N ARG A 317 13.90 10.56 15.41
CA ARG A 317 12.89 9.70 16.00
C ARG A 317 12.07 10.39 17.11
N LYS A 318 12.73 11.10 18.00
CA LYS A 318 12.04 11.85 19.07
C LYS A 318 11.14 12.96 18.51
N MET A 319 11.61 13.67 17.50
CA MET A 319 10.84 14.76 16.88
C MET A 319 9.65 14.22 16.08
N THR A 320 9.85 13.22 15.25
CA THR A 320 8.79 12.65 14.41
C THR A 320 7.69 11.99 15.23
N ASN A 321 8.02 11.24 16.28
CA ASN A 321 7.03 10.63 17.17
C ASN A 321 6.13 11.67 17.87
N ARG A 322 6.63 12.89 18.07
CA ARG A 322 5.85 13.98 18.69
C ARG A 322 4.91 14.70 17.71
N TRP A 323 5.30 14.76 16.43
CA TRP A 323 4.63 15.64 15.46
C TRP A 323 3.85 14.92 14.36
N LEU A 324 4.11 13.62 14.18
CA LEU A 324 3.40 12.85 13.17
C LEU A 324 2.21 12.11 13.78
N PRO A 325 1.01 12.30 13.25
CA PRO A 325 -0.15 11.54 13.65
C PRO A 325 0.07 10.05 13.42
N GLN A 326 -0.35 9.23 14.39
CA GLN A 326 -0.32 7.77 14.34
C GLN A 326 -1.76 7.26 14.24
N PRO A 327 -2.37 7.22 13.04
CA PRO A 327 -3.75 6.77 12.89
C PRO A 327 -3.85 5.28 13.20
N ALA A 328 -4.85 4.91 14.01
CA ALA A 328 -5.18 3.51 14.26
C ALA A 328 -5.87 2.87 13.04
N LEU A 329 -6.58 3.67 12.26
CA LEU A 329 -7.26 3.22 11.05
C LEU A 329 -6.49 3.69 9.82
N ARG A 330 -6.24 2.78 8.89
CA ARG A 330 -5.41 3.03 7.71
C ARG A 330 -6.11 2.50 6.45
N TYR A 331 -5.74 3.07 5.33
CA TYR A 331 -6.18 2.63 4.01
C TYR A 331 -5.03 2.68 3.02
N THR A 332 -4.97 1.70 2.16
CA THR A 332 -4.04 1.65 1.04
C THR A 332 -4.69 1.04 -0.20
N ASN A 333 -4.18 1.38 -1.38
CA ASN A 333 -4.68 0.83 -2.64
C ASN A 333 -3.51 0.46 -3.56
N PHE A 334 -3.39 -0.83 -3.84
CA PHE A 334 -2.42 -1.37 -4.81
C PHE A 334 -2.84 -1.10 -6.26
N GLY A 335 -4.09 -0.68 -6.49
CA GLY A 335 -4.65 -0.45 -7.81
C GLY A 335 -4.86 -1.72 -8.60
N VAL A 336 -4.83 -1.59 -9.92
CA VAL A 336 -4.91 -2.73 -10.84
C VAL A 336 -3.56 -3.43 -10.91
N ILE A 337 -3.60 -4.75 -10.76
CA ILE A 337 -2.45 -5.62 -10.96
C ILE A 337 -2.43 -5.98 -12.44
N ASP A 338 -1.37 -5.60 -13.12
CA ASP A 338 -1.21 -5.85 -14.55
C ASP A 338 -0.86 -7.32 -14.79
N GLN A 339 -1.79 -8.05 -15.38
CA GLN A 339 -1.64 -9.47 -15.69
C GLN A 339 -0.55 -9.73 -16.73
N GLN A 340 -0.28 -8.78 -17.64
CA GLN A 340 0.77 -8.92 -18.66
C GLN A 340 2.16 -8.80 -18.03
N ARG A 341 2.30 -7.95 -17.03
CA ARG A 341 3.56 -7.78 -16.29
C ARG A 341 3.78 -8.87 -15.23
N LEU A 342 2.69 -9.46 -14.69
CA LEU A 342 2.76 -10.55 -13.69
C LEU A 342 2.62 -11.91 -14.38
N ARG A 343 3.41 -12.16 -15.42
CA ARG A 343 3.45 -13.43 -16.16
C ARG A 343 4.71 -14.19 -15.82
N PHE A 344 4.55 -15.48 -15.55
CA PHE A 344 5.65 -16.42 -15.34
C PHE A 344 5.63 -17.45 -16.46
N HIS A 345 6.77 -17.67 -17.11
CA HIS A 345 6.88 -18.59 -18.26
C HIS A 345 6.33 -19.97 -17.93
N GLY A 346 5.43 -20.46 -18.76
CA GLY A 346 4.78 -21.76 -18.59
C GLY A 346 3.67 -21.80 -17.53
N LEU A 347 3.38 -20.68 -16.84
CA LEU A 347 2.41 -20.63 -15.74
C LEU A 347 1.32 -19.59 -16.00
N SER A 348 0.07 -19.93 -15.66
CA SER A 348 -1.01 -18.96 -15.57
C SER A 348 -1.20 -18.50 -14.12
N VAL A 349 -1.25 -17.20 -13.89
CA VAL A 349 -1.65 -16.65 -12.59
C VAL A 349 -3.18 -16.67 -12.53
N VAL A 350 -3.71 -17.53 -11.67
CA VAL A 350 -5.16 -17.72 -11.48
C VAL A 350 -5.75 -16.65 -10.57
N ASN A 351 -5.01 -16.28 -9.50
CA ASN A 351 -5.41 -15.26 -8.55
C ASN A 351 -4.20 -14.55 -7.97
N CYS A 352 -4.37 -13.27 -7.68
CA CYS A 352 -3.36 -12.46 -7.00
C CYS A 352 -4.01 -11.49 -6.04
N VAL A 353 -3.65 -11.59 -4.75
CA VAL A 353 -4.15 -10.73 -3.67
C VAL A 353 -2.97 -10.06 -2.99
N PHE A 354 -3.09 -8.75 -2.77
CA PHE A 354 -2.16 -7.99 -1.94
C PHE A 354 -2.82 -7.58 -0.63
N SER A 355 -2.05 -7.59 0.44
CA SER A 355 -2.45 -7.09 1.76
C SER A 355 -1.39 -6.15 2.29
N GLY A 356 -1.81 -5.13 3.04
CA GLY A 356 -0.93 -4.20 3.73
C GLY A 356 -0.10 -4.85 4.84
N ALA A 357 0.51 -4.02 5.67
CA ALA A 357 1.33 -4.50 6.78
C ALA A 357 0.48 -5.16 7.89
N PHE A 358 1.11 -6.03 8.69
CA PHE A 358 0.51 -6.54 9.92
C PHE A 358 0.56 -5.46 11.00
N HIS A 359 -0.60 -5.10 11.52
CA HIS A 359 -0.72 -4.13 12.60
C HIS A 359 -1.29 -4.78 13.85
N PRO A 360 -0.77 -4.42 15.04
CA PRO A 360 -1.37 -4.88 16.29
C PRO A 360 -2.73 -4.21 16.51
N SER A 361 -3.73 -4.98 16.96
CA SER A 361 -5.01 -4.42 17.40
C SER A 361 -4.80 -3.37 18.48
N PRO A 362 -5.55 -2.26 18.48
CA PRO A 362 -6.71 -1.95 17.65
C PRO A 362 -6.40 -1.24 16.30
N THR A 363 -5.17 -1.30 15.81
CA THR A 363 -4.81 -0.71 14.51
C THR A 363 -5.26 -1.63 13.39
N MET A 364 -5.93 -1.07 12.38
CA MET A 364 -6.40 -1.79 11.20
C MET A 364 -6.02 -1.03 9.93
N GLU A 365 -5.42 -1.73 8.97
CA GLU A 365 -5.19 -1.23 7.61
C GLU A 365 -6.02 -2.02 6.62
N ILE A 366 -6.86 -1.33 5.85
CA ILE A 366 -7.59 -1.92 4.74
C ILE A 366 -6.80 -1.69 3.46
N ALA A 367 -6.53 -2.78 2.75
CA ALA A 367 -5.88 -2.76 1.44
C ALA A 367 -6.90 -3.11 0.34
N ALA A 368 -6.83 -2.40 -0.79
CA ALA A 368 -7.59 -2.73 -1.98
C ALA A 368 -6.64 -3.15 -3.11
N SER A 369 -7.00 -4.19 -3.85
CA SER A 369 -6.28 -4.61 -5.06
C SER A 369 -7.27 -5.13 -6.10
N THR A 370 -6.93 -5.01 -7.39
CA THR A 370 -7.77 -5.52 -8.48
C THR A 370 -6.94 -6.42 -9.38
N PHE A 371 -7.33 -7.69 -9.51
CA PHE A 371 -6.72 -8.65 -10.41
C PHE A 371 -7.79 -9.30 -11.28
N ALA A 372 -7.55 -9.42 -12.59
CA ALA A 372 -8.48 -10.02 -13.55
C ALA A 372 -9.93 -9.51 -13.43
N GLY A 373 -10.10 -8.22 -13.14
CA GLY A 373 -11.40 -7.59 -12.97
C GLY A 373 -12.04 -7.80 -11.59
N THR A 374 -11.52 -8.68 -10.73
CA THR A 374 -11.98 -8.89 -9.35
C THR A 374 -11.30 -7.91 -8.41
N CYS A 375 -12.08 -7.17 -7.62
CA CYS A 375 -11.55 -6.29 -6.58
C CYS A 375 -11.57 -7.00 -5.24
N THR A 376 -10.41 -7.08 -4.59
CA THR A 376 -10.24 -7.66 -3.26
C THR A 376 -9.99 -6.55 -2.26
N LEU A 377 -10.78 -6.52 -1.18
CA LEU A 377 -10.48 -5.75 0.02
C LEU A 377 -9.92 -6.70 1.06
N SER A 378 -8.78 -6.37 1.65
CA SER A 378 -8.08 -7.24 2.59
C SER A 378 -7.54 -6.46 3.78
N PHE A 379 -7.20 -7.16 4.85
CA PHE A 379 -6.43 -6.64 5.98
C PHE A 379 -5.47 -7.69 6.50
N ASN A 380 -4.44 -7.24 7.21
CA ASN A 380 -3.61 -8.05 8.07
C ASN A 380 -3.59 -7.45 9.48
N SER A 381 -3.78 -8.27 10.48
CA SER A 381 -3.78 -7.84 11.89
C SER A 381 -3.05 -8.84 12.79
N THR A 382 -2.61 -8.35 13.93
CA THR A 382 -2.18 -9.19 15.06
C THR A 382 -3.10 -8.87 16.23
N GLY A 383 -3.83 -9.87 16.70
CA GLY A 383 -4.82 -9.67 17.77
C GLY A 383 -5.54 -10.95 18.12
N SER A 384 -6.61 -10.82 18.93
CA SER A 384 -7.47 -11.94 19.28
C SER A 384 -8.40 -12.34 18.14
N GLU A 385 -9.03 -13.51 18.27
CA GLU A 385 -10.09 -13.93 17.32
C GLU A 385 -11.24 -12.91 17.25
N HIS A 386 -11.61 -12.28 18.37
CA HIS A 386 -12.64 -11.24 18.34
C HIS A 386 -12.20 -9.99 17.56
N ASP A 387 -10.93 -9.58 17.65
CA ASP A 387 -10.39 -8.49 16.85
C ASP A 387 -10.42 -8.82 15.36
N TYR A 388 -10.12 -10.09 15.01
CA TYR A 388 -10.23 -10.58 13.65
C TYR A 388 -11.68 -10.52 13.14
N GLN A 389 -12.64 -11.04 13.90
CA GLN A 389 -14.05 -11.02 13.52
C GLN A 389 -14.59 -9.60 13.36
N LEU A 390 -14.18 -8.66 14.23
CA LEU A 390 -14.51 -7.25 14.10
C LEU A 390 -13.97 -6.67 12.78
N SER A 391 -12.73 -6.98 12.44
CA SER A 391 -12.10 -6.52 11.20
C SER A 391 -12.79 -7.09 9.96
N MET A 392 -13.17 -8.37 9.99
CA MET A 392 -13.98 -9.00 8.93
C MET A 392 -15.32 -8.31 8.76
N LYS A 393 -16.04 -8.03 9.85
CA LYS A 393 -17.34 -7.32 9.83
C LYS A 393 -17.22 -5.93 9.19
N ILE A 394 -16.11 -5.22 9.42
CA ILE A 394 -15.86 -3.93 8.77
C ILE A 394 -15.72 -4.13 7.25
N LEU A 395 -14.93 -5.11 6.79
CA LEU A 395 -14.78 -5.39 5.35
C LEU A 395 -16.11 -5.78 4.70
N GLU A 396 -16.89 -6.62 5.35
CA GLU A 396 -18.22 -7.05 4.87
C GLU A 396 -19.19 -5.87 4.74
N ASN A 397 -19.17 -4.95 5.71
CA ASN A 397 -19.97 -3.73 5.65
C ASN A 397 -19.54 -2.81 4.51
N ILE A 398 -18.24 -2.66 4.26
CA ILE A 398 -17.73 -1.89 3.12
C ILE A 398 -18.18 -2.54 1.81
N GLN A 399 -18.02 -3.85 1.67
CA GLN A 399 -18.45 -4.60 0.49
C GLN A 399 -19.96 -4.43 0.25
N ALA A 400 -20.79 -4.64 1.28
CA ALA A 400 -22.24 -4.50 1.20
C ALA A 400 -22.65 -3.08 0.77
N GLN A 401 -22.03 -2.04 1.35
CA GLN A 401 -22.30 -0.65 0.98
C GLN A 401 -21.96 -0.36 -0.48
N LEU A 402 -20.83 -0.86 -0.98
CA LEU A 402 -20.44 -0.70 -2.38
C LEU A 402 -21.39 -1.45 -3.33
N LEU A 403 -21.88 -2.64 -2.93
CA LEU A 403 -22.85 -3.41 -3.72
C LEU A 403 -24.21 -2.75 -3.77
N VAL A 404 -24.69 -2.18 -2.65
CA VAL A 404 -25.93 -1.39 -2.62
C VAL A 404 -25.80 -0.17 -3.52
N TRP A 405 -24.69 0.55 -3.41
CA TRP A 405 -24.42 1.70 -4.26
C TRP A 405 -24.37 1.35 -5.75
N ALA A 406 -23.82 0.20 -6.11
CA ALA A 406 -23.76 -0.29 -7.49
C ALA A 406 -25.13 -0.60 -8.12
N GLN A 407 -26.21 -0.66 -7.31
CA GLN A 407 -27.58 -0.86 -7.77
C GLN A 407 -28.32 0.46 -8.02
N THR A 408 -27.77 1.59 -7.53
CA THR A 408 -28.39 2.90 -7.77
C THR A 408 -28.32 3.25 -9.25
N LYS A 409 -29.42 3.81 -9.79
CA LYS A 409 -29.38 4.35 -11.15
C LYS A 409 -28.45 5.55 -11.17
N PRO A 410 -27.53 5.66 -12.14
CA PRO A 410 -26.69 6.85 -12.28
C PRO A 410 -27.62 8.08 -12.42
N GLN A 411 -27.53 9.02 -11.51
CA GLN A 411 -28.10 10.35 -11.77
C GLN A 411 -27.26 10.98 -12.88
N PRO A 412 -27.88 11.49 -13.97
CA PRO A 412 -27.13 12.24 -14.96
C PRO A 412 -26.45 13.42 -14.26
N ALA A 413 -25.19 13.68 -14.60
CA ALA A 413 -24.48 14.86 -14.15
C ALA A 413 -25.38 16.07 -14.43
N VAL A 414 -25.65 16.89 -13.40
CA VAL A 414 -26.38 18.14 -13.56
C VAL A 414 -25.52 18.98 -14.52
N ALA A 415 -26.02 19.17 -15.75
CA ALA A 415 -25.37 20.05 -16.70
C ALA A 415 -25.22 21.41 -16.00
N GLU A 416 -23.99 21.89 -15.85
CA GLU A 416 -23.75 23.28 -15.48
C GLU A 416 -24.56 24.12 -16.46
N THR A 417 -25.61 24.78 -15.96
CA THR A 417 -26.36 25.78 -16.70
C THR A 417 -25.37 26.89 -17.02
N ASP A 418 -25.09 27.03 -18.32
CA ASP A 418 -24.28 28.07 -18.92
C ASP A 418 -24.60 29.45 -18.31
N ALA A 419 -23.69 29.92 -17.46
CA ALA A 419 -23.70 31.31 -16.94
C ALA A 419 -23.22 32.32 -17.99
N THR A 420 -23.47 32.03 -19.29
CA THR A 420 -23.00 32.89 -20.41
C THR A 420 -24.12 33.73 -21.02
N THR A 421 -25.35 33.74 -20.45
CA THR A 421 -26.47 34.48 -21.06
C THR A 421 -26.87 35.78 -20.33
N LEU A 422 -26.01 36.35 -19.48
CA LEU A 422 -26.27 37.66 -18.82
C LEU A 422 -25.17 38.71 -19.05
N ARG A 423 -24.66 38.81 -20.28
CA ARG A 423 -23.81 39.96 -20.68
C ARG A 423 -24.18 40.54 -22.04
N HIS A 424 -25.46 40.78 -22.29
CA HIS A 424 -25.90 41.68 -23.33
C HIS A 424 -27.30 42.18 -22.98
N GLN A 425 -27.39 43.11 -22.01
CA GLN A 425 -28.44 44.14 -21.85
C GLN A 425 -28.16 44.90 -20.54
N ALA A 426 -27.27 45.91 -20.64
CA ALA A 426 -27.33 47.21 -19.99
C ALA A 426 -26.11 48.01 -20.41
#